data_490f7bd28f8ffd5669d6378b6eea1ce7
#
_entry.id   490f7bd28f8ffd5669d6378b6eea1ce7
#
_cell.length_a   1.000
_cell.length_b   1.000
_cell.length_c   1.000
_cell.angle_alpha   90.00
_cell.angle_beta   90.00
_cell.angle_gamma   90.00
#
_symmetry.space_group_name_H-M   'P 1'
#
loop_
_entity.id
_entity.type
_entity.pdbx_description
1 polymer ?
#
loop_
_entity_poly.entity_id
_entity_poly.type
_entity_poly.pdbx_seq_one_letter_code
_entity_poly.pdbx_strand_id
1 'polypeptide(L)'
;MKIELKNVSKSFKNINVLDNISVTFESGNIYGFYGRNGSGKSVLQKIICGYYTPSNGEILVNGININKVKDYPVNLKALIEKPAFFPDMTGFENLKLLAMINKKIDDKKIIDILELVNLKNEMNKKYSKYSLGMKQKLGVAQAIMENPDIIILDEPFNGIDQATVNKLIDYLIEKKNEGKLIIISTHIKDDLIKLTNQIYFFDNGSIKLINGDNKHEL
;
A
#
# COMPACT_ATOMS: atom_id res chain seq x y z
N MET A 1 2.72 -15.68 -7.33
CA MET A 1 2.33 -15.43 -5.92
C MET A 1 0.87 -14.99 -5.90
N LYS A 2 0.12 -15.40 -4.87
CA LYS A 2 -1.28 -15.00 -4.72
C LYS A 2 -1.66 -14.77 -3.26
N ILE A 3 -2.63 -13.88 -3.05
CA ILE A 3 -3.33 -13.66 -1.78
C ILE A 3 -4.78 -14.08 -1.99
N GLU A 4 -5.29 -14.98 -1.15
CA GLU A 4 -6.68 -15.45 -1.21
C GLU A 4 -7.40 -15.06 0.09
N LEU A 5 -8.48 -14.32 -0.04
CA LEU A 5 -9.41 -14.04 1.04
C LEU A 5 -10.60 -14.98 0.89
N LYS A 6 -10.97 -15.70 1.95
CA LYS A 6 -12.09 -16.64 1.96
C LYS A 6 -13.07 -16.27 3.06
N ASN A 7 -14.25 -15.77 2.66
CA ASN A 7 -15.35 -15.37 3.52
C ASN A 7 -14.92 -14.44 4.67
N VAL A 8 -14.03 -13.47 4.35
CA VAL A 8 -13.44 -12.57 5.33
C VAL A 8 -14.46 -11.54 5.78
N SER A 9 -14.73 -11.51 7.07
CA SER A 9 -15.54 -10.48 7.73
C SER A 9 -14.77 -9.85 8.88
N LYS A 10 -15.06 -8.58 9.18
CA LYS A 10 -14.46 -7.86 10.30
C LYS A 10 -15.47 -6.99 10.99
N SER A 11 -15.63 -7.21 12.29
CA SER A 11 -16.44 -6.36 13.18
C SER A 11 -15.56 -5.76 14.26
N PHE A 12 -15.87 -4.54 14.64
CA PHE A 12 -15.33 -3.86 15.82
C PHE A 12 -16.50 -3.55 16.76
N LYS A 13 -16.47 -4.15 17.95
CA LYS A 13 -17.62 -4.13 18.87
C LYS A 13 -18.87 -4.66 18.12
N ASN A 14 -19.87 -3.81 17.92
CA ASN A 14 -21.13 -4.17 17.26
C ASN A 14 -21.25 -3.61 15.83
N ILE A 15 -20.16 -3.08 15.26
CA ILE A 15 -20.17 -2.50 13.91
C ILE A 15 -19.47 -3.47 12.97
N ASN A 16 -20.22 -3.98 11.98
CA ASN A 16 -19.66 -4.77 10.90
C ASN A 16 -19.03 -3.83 9.86
N VAL A 17 -17.70 -3.93 9.68
CA VAL A 17 -16.93 -3.06 8.78
C VAL A 17 -16.61 -3.76 7.45
N LEU A 18 -16.45 -5.09 7.48
CA LEU A 18 -16.27 -5.91 6.28
C LEU A 18 -17.20 -7.12 6.39
N ASP A 19 -17.86 -7.46 5.29
CA ASP A 19 -18.85 -8.50 5.28
C ASP A 19 -18.60 -9.52 4.15
N ASN A 20 -18.25 -10.75 4.55
CA ASN A 20 -18.13 -11.94 3.70
C ASN A 20 -17.34 -11.75 2.40
N ILE A 21 -16.16 -11.14 2.49
CA ILE A 21 -15.32 -10.84 1.32
C ILE A 21 -14.56 -12.10 0.90
N SER A 22 -14.75 -12.50 -0.36
CA SER A 22 -13.98 -13.56 -1.01
C SER A 22 -13.40 -13.03 -2.32
N VAL A 23 -12.05 -12.98 -2.38
CA VAL A 23 -11.33 -12.43 -3.54
C VAL A 23 -9.91 -12.98 -3.60
N THR A 24 -9.37 -13.09 -4.81
CA THR A 24 -7.98 -13.47 -5.04
C THR A 24 -7.22 -12.33 -5.72
N PHE A 25 -6.04 -12.02 -5.19
CA PHE A 25 -5.09 -11.09 -5.79
C PHE A 25 -3.84 -11.87 -6.24
N GLU A 26 -3.40 -11.63 -7.49
CA GLU A 26 -2.27 -12.35 -8.09
C GLU A 26 -1.14 -11.38 -8.46
N SER A 27 0.11 -11.85 -8.37
CA SER A 27 1.28 -11.08 -8.78
C SER A 27 1.23 -10.70 -10.26
N GLY A 28 1.95 -9.62 -10.62
CA GLY A 28 1.90 -9.04 -11.96
C GLY A 28 0.66 -8.17 -12.21
N ASN A 29 -0.05 -7.80 -11.13
CA ASN A 29 -1.22 -6.94 -11.22
C ASN A 29 -1.18 -5.80 -10.21
N ILE A 30 -1.84 -4.70 -10.57
CA ILE A 30 -2.16 -3.59 -9.66
C ILE A 30 -3.67 -3.59 -9.44
N TYR A 31 -4.08 -3.72 -8.19
CA TYR A 31 -5.47 -3.70 -7.74
C TYR A 31 -5.81 -2.37 -7.11
N GLY A 32 -6.86 -1.72 -7.59
CA GLY A 32 -7.37 -0.48 -7.06
C GLY A 32 -8.52 -0.69 -6.08
N PHE A 33 -8.47 -0.08 -4.91
CA PHE A 33 -9.58 -0.03 -3.97
C PHE A 33 -10.19 1.37 -4.01
N TYR A 34 -11.41 1.48 -4.46
CA TYR A 34 -12.15 2.72 -4.60
C TYR A 34 -13.38 2.73 -3.69
N GLY A 35 -13.74 3.86 -3.14
CA GLY A 35 -14.91 4.02 -2.29
C GLY A 35 -14.75 5.15 -1.28
N ARG A 36 -15.85 5.51 -0.61
CA ARG A 36 -15.89 6.60 0.37
C ARG A 36 -15.00 6.33 1.57
N ASN A 37 -14.65 7.38 2.31
CA ASN A 37 -13.97 7.23 3.60
C ASN A 37 -14.87 6.44 4.56
N GLY A 38 -14.26 5.50 5.31
CA GLY A 38 -14.99 4.60 6.20
C GLY A 38 -15.64 3.39 5.54
N SER A 39 -15.49 3.17 4.21
CA SER A 39 -16.08 2.02 3.50
C SER A 39 -15.38 0.67 3.78
N GLY A 40 -14.25 0.66 4.51
CA GLY A 40 -13.53 -0.57 4.88
C GLY A 40 -12.19 -0.80 4.15
N LYS A 41 -11.79 0.05 3.19
CA LYS A 41 -10.53 -0.10 2.41
C LYS A 41 -9.30 -0.33 3.28
N SER A 42 -9.00 0.61 4.18
CA SER A 42 -7.84 0.54 5.08
C SER A 42 -7.93 -0.63 6.06
N VAL A 43 -9.16 -1.01 6.46
CA VAL A 43 -9.38 -2.19 7.33
C VAL A 43 -9.01 -3.46 6.58
N LEU A 44 -9.44 -3.62 5.31
CA LEU A 44 -9.06 -4.78 4.50
C LEU A 44 -7.55 -4.82 4.25
N GLN A 45 -6.92 -3.70 3.94
CA GLN A 45 -5.46 -3.62 3.79
C GLN A 45 -4.73 -4.02 5.07
N LYS A 46 -5.17 -3.55 6.25
CA LYS A 46 -4.61 -3.95 7.55
C LYS A 46 -4.76 -5.44 7.84
N ILE A 47 -5.87 -6.04 7.41
CA ILE A 47 -6.08 -7.49 7.52
C ILE A 47 -5.13 -8.24 6.59
N ILE A 48 -4.97 -7.80 5.34
CA ILE A 48 -4.02 -8.40 4.39
C ILE A 48 -2.59 -8.29 4.91
N CYS A 49 -2.22 -7.20 5.57
CA CYS A 49 -0.91 -7.03 6.21
C CYS A 49 -0.72 -7.85 7.50
N GLY A 50 -1.76 -8.52 8.00
CA GLY A 50 -1.71 -9.24 9.28
C GLY A 50 -1.78 -8.35 10.52
N TYR A 51 -2.05 -7.03 10.37
CA TYR A 51 -2.23 -6.12 11.52
C TYR A 51 -3.55 -6.35 12.26
N TYR A 52 -4.56 -6.82 11.54
CA TYR A 52 -5.83 -7.24 12.11
C TYR A 52 -6.14 -8.67 11.74
N THR A 53 -6.58 -9.46 12.72
CA THR A 53 -7.19 -10.77 12.49
C THR A 53 -8.63 -10.56 12.03
N PRO A 54 -9.12 -11.23 10.99
CA PRO A 54 -10.53 -11.21 10.61
C PRO A 54 -11.40 -11.77 11.76
N SER A 55 -12.66 -11.32 11.84
CA SER A 55 -13.64 -11.89 12.80
C SER A 55 -14.14 -13.24 12.32
N ASN A 56 -14.27 -13.43 11.00
CA ASN A 56 -14.59 -14.70 10.34
C ASN A 56 -13.79 -14.82 9.04
N GLY A 57 -13.65 -16.04 8.56
CA GLY A 57 -12.91 -16.35 7.34
C GLY A 57 -11.40 -16.47 7.56
N GLU A 58 -10.68 -16.57 6.46
CA GLU A 58 -9.22 -16.73 6.49
C GLU A 58 -8.54 -16.03 5.33
N ILE A 59 -7.25 -15.72 5.50
CA ILE A 59 -6.39 -15.16 4.47
C ILE A 59 -5.22 -16.10 4.24
N LEU A 60 -5.04 -16.48 2.98
CA LEU A 60 -3.95 -17.33 2.55
C LEU A 60 -3.00 -16.53 1.65
N VAL A 61 -1.71 -16.61 1.91
CA VAL A 61 -0.65 -16.13 1.05
C VAL A 61 0.14 -17.32 0.55
N ASN A 62 0.09 -17.59 -0.75
CA ASN A 62 0.62 -18.80 -1.37
C ASN A 62 0.15 -20.09 -0.66
N GLY A 63 -1.12 -20.16 -0.24
CA GLY A 63 -1.70 -21.28 0.48
C GLY A 63 -1.42 -21.29 1.98
N ILE A 64 -0.59 -20.39 2.51
CA ILE A 64 -0.27 -20.31 3.94
C ILE A 64 -1.21 -19.34 4.63
N ASN A 65 -1.95 -19.80 5.66
CA ASN A 65 -2.82 -18.95 6.46
C ASN A 65 -1.99 -18.01 7.34
N ILE A 66 -2.03 -16.70 7.07
CA ILE A 66 -1.19 -15.71 7.76
C ILE A 66 -1.52 -15.55 9.25
N ASN A 67 -2.71 -15.93 9.68
CA ASN A 67 -3.11 -15.86 11.09
C ASN A 67 -2.61 -17.06 11.92
N LYS A 68 -2.04 -18.07 11.25
CA LYS A 68 -1.53 -19.29 11.89
C LYS A 68 0.00 -19.37 11.91
N VAL A 69 0.69 -18.37 11.35
CA VAL A 69 2.16 -18.31 11.29
C VAL A 69 2.66 -17.10 12.06
N LYS A 70 3.89 -17.22 12.59
CA LYS A 70 4.53 -16.14 13.34
C LYS A 70 5.01 -15.01 12.43
N ASP A 71 5.60 -15.38 11.31
CA ASP A 71 6.19 -14.44 10.36
C ASP A 71 5.36 -14.40 9.08
N TYR A 72 5.22 -13.22 8.49
CA TYR A 72 4.53 -13.09 7.22
C TYR A 72 5.32 -13.82 6.12
N PRO A 73 4.67 -14.70 5.31
CA PRO A 73 5.38 -15.69 4.48
C PRO A 73 6.14 -15.09 3.28
N VAL A 74 5.97 -13.80 3.00
CA VAL A 74 6.63 -13.11 1.89
C VAL A 74 7.05 -11.68 2.30
N ASN A 75 7.92 -11.05 1.51
CA ASN A 75 8.32 -9.67 1.78
C ASN A 75 7.20 -8.70 1.38
N LEU A 76 6.43 -8.26 2.37
CA LEU A 76 5.37 -7.28 2.23
C LEU A 76 5.79 -5.95 2.89
N LYS A 77 5.53 -4.85 2.21
CA LYS A 77 5.65 -3.50 2.77
C LYS A 77 4.37 -2.72 2.52
N ALA A 78 4.03 -1.87 3.47
CA ALA A 78 2.79 -1.10 3.39
C ALA A 78 2.98 0.35 3.87
N LEU A 79 2.25 1.25 3.24
CA LEU A 79 1.92 2.57 3.76
C LEU A 79 0.41 2.59 3.99
N ILE A 80 -0.01 2.48 5.26
CA ILE A 80 -1.42 2.55 5.65
C ILE A 80 -1.56 3.65 6.69
N GLU A 81 -2.48 4.58 6.43
CA GLU A 81 -2.66 5.79 7.24
C GLU A 81 -1.44 6.74 7.16
N LYS A 82 -1.23 7.56 8.19
CA LYS A 82 -0.16 8.56 8.18
C LYS A 82 1.18 7.92 8.54
N PRO A 83 2.24 8.18 7.76
CA PRO A 83 3.56 7.69 8.11
C PRO A 83 4.07 8.35 9.41
N ALA A 84 4.69 7.55 10.27
CA ALA A 84 5.29 8.00 11.51
C ALA A 84 6.80 7.73 11.49
N PHE A 85 7.59 8.79 11.64
CA PHE A 85 9.05 8.77 11.66
C PHE A 85 9.58 9.54 12.86
N PHE A 86 10.86 9.37 13.18
CA PHE A 86 11.51 10.10 14.26
C PHE A 86 11.65 11.58 13.88
N PRO A 87 11.04 12.52 14.65
CA PRO A 87 10.95 13.92 14.24
C PRO A 87 12.30 14.64 14.22
N ASP A 88 13.25 14.21 15.07
CA ASP A 88 14.57 14.81 15.19
C ASP A 88 15.60 14.26 14.20
N MET A 89 15.31 13.15 13.55
CA MET A 89 16.12 12.58 12.49
C MET A 89 15.78 13.19 11.13
N THR A 90 16.73 13.21 10.22
CA THR A 90 16.52 13.62 8.83
C THR A 90 15.70 12.59 8.06
N GLY A 91 15.20 12.94 6.88
CA GLY A 91 14.52 11.98 6.01
C GLY A 91 15.40 10.79 5.65
N PHE A 92 16.66 11.04 5.32
CA PHE A 92 17.65 10.00 5.01
C PHE A 92 17.91 9.08 6.21
N GLU A 93 18.18 9.65 7.40
CA GLU A 93 18.45 8.87 8.61
C GLU A 93 17.26 7.98 9.01
N ASN A 94 16.04 8.46 8.86
CA ASN A 94 14.84 7.66 9.10
C ASN A 94 14.76 6.43 8.18
N LEU A 95 15.00 6.61 6.88
CA LEU A 95 15.01 5.46 5.94
C LEU A 95 16.19 4.53 6.21
N LYS A 96 17.36 5.08 6.51
CA LYS A 96 18.57 4.30 6.85
C LYS A 96 18.34 3.42 8.09
N LEU A 97 17.73 3.96 9.13
CA LEU A 97 17.40 3.21 10.34
C LEU A 97 16.51 1.99 10.02
N LEU A 98 15.50 2.16 9.18
CA LEU A 98 14.63 1.07 8.75
C LEU A 98 15.37 0.06 7.85
N ALA A 99 16.23 0.52 6.96
CA ALA A 99 17.05 -0.34 6.10
C ALA A 99 18.01 -1.24 6.90
N MET A 100 18.52 -0.74 8.05
CA MET A 100 19.39 -1.51 8.93
C MET A 100 18.72 -2.74 9.56
N ILE A 101 17.40 -2.76 9.66
CA ILE A 101 16.65 -3.89 10.22
C ILE A 101 16.83 -5.12 9.32
N ASN A 102 16.62 -4.96 8.02
CA ASN A 102 16.67 -6.05 7.05
C ASN A 102 18.03 -6.19 6.36
N LYS A 103 18.87 -5.15 6.37
CA LYS A 103 20.19 -5.08 5.72
C LYS A 103 20.17 -5.46 4.23
N LYS A 104 19.07 -5.13 3.52
CA LYS A 104 18.86 -5.48 2.11
C LYS A 104 19.33 -4.41 1.13
N ILE A 105 19.45 -3.18 1.58
CA ILE A 105 19.79 -2.02 0.73
C ILE A 105 20.86 -1.18 1.39
N ASP A 106 21.65 -0.50 0.56
CA ASP A 106 22.70 0.42 0.94
C ASP A 106 22.24 1.89 0.89
N ASP A 107 23.14 2.80 1.28
CA ASP A 107 22.87 4.24 1.28
C ASP A 107 22.57 4.77 -0.13
N LYS A 108 23.20 4.19 -1.17
CA LYS A 108 22.96 4.58 -2.56
C LYS A 108 21.50 4.30 -2.97
N LYS A 109 20.99 3.10 -2.64
CA LYS A 109 19.60 2.75 -2.94
C LYS A 109 18.61 3.65 -2.21
N ILE A 110 18.90 4.06 -0.97
CA ILE A 110 18.08 5.03 -0.23
C ILE A 110 18.06 6.37 -0.95
N ILE A 111 19.20 6.87 -1.42
CA ILE A 111 19.29 8.13 -2.17
C ILE A 111 18.51 8.04 -3.49
N ASP A 112 18.63 6.94 -4.23
CA ASP A 112 17.89 6.71 -5.50
C ASP A 112 16.37 6.77 -5.27
N ILE A 113 15.89 6.17 -4.17
CA ILE A 113 14.46 6.21 -3.81
C ILE A 113 14.02 7.62 -3.39
N LEU A 114 14.85 8.34 -2.63
CA LEU A 114 14.58 9.74 -2.27
C LEU A 114 14.53 10.65 -3.52
N GLU A 115 15.34 10.35 -4.54
CA GLU A 115 15.28 11.04 -5.84
C GLU A 115 13.98 10.72 -6.60
N LEU A 116 13.57 9.45 -6.62
CA LEU A 116 12.30 9.02 -7.23
C LEU A 116 11.12 9.81 -6.66
N VAL A 117 11.03 9.95 -5.33
CA VAL A 117 9.96 10.68 -4.65
C VAL A 117 10.21 12.20 -4.57
N ASN A 118 11.24 12.71 -5.26
CA ASN A 118 11.60 14.13 -5.28
C ASN A 118 11.86 14.72 -3.88
N LEU A 119 12.64 13.99 -3.05
CA LEU A 119 13.09 14.41 -1.71
C LEU A 119 14.62 14.45 -1.57
N LYS A 120 15.40 14.17 -2.62
CA LYS A 120 16.86 14.12 -2.55
C LYS A 120 17.48 15.43 -2.00
N ASN A 121 17.00 16.58 -2.49
CA ASN A 121 17.50 17.88 -2.04
C ASN A 121 17.11 18.23 -0.60
N GLU A 122 16.09 17.57 -0.06
CA GLU A 122 15.56 17.77 1.29
C GLU A 122 15.93 16.63 2.25
N MET A 123 16.75 15.67 1.80
CA MET A 123 17.03 14.44 2.54
C MET A 123 17.72 14.67 3.90
N ASN A 124 18.49 15.76 4.01
CA ASN A 124 19.23 16.14 5.23
C ASN A 124 18.41 17.06 6.16
N LYS A 125 17.19 17.42 5.80
CA LYS A 125 16.29 18.22 6.64
C LYS A 125 15.59 17.33 7.66
N LYS A 126 15.46 17.78 8.90
CA LYS A 126 14.76 17.05 9.96
C LYS A 126 13.30 16.79 9.57
N TYR A 127 12.80 15.58 9.87
CA TYR A 127 11.42 15.18 9.57
C TYR A 127 10.36 16.11 10.22
N SER A 128 10.66 16.65 11.41
CA SER A 128 9.81 17.65 12.07
C SER A 128 9.55 18.89 11.21
N LYS A 129 10.48 19.22 10.29
CA LYS A 129 10.37 20.37 9.37
C LYS A 129 9.78 20.01 8.00
N TYR A 130 9.38 18.75 7.79
CA TYR A 130 8.77 18.33 6.53
C TYR A 130 7.33 18.84 6.43
N SER A 131 6.95 19.30 5.24
CA SER A 131 5.55 19.56 4.91
C SER A 131 4.73 18.26 4.90
N LEU A 132 3.41 18.34 4.89
CA LEU A 132 2.55 17.17 4.79
C LEU A 132 2.87 16.32 3.56
N GLY A 133 3.02 16.95 2.38
CA GLY A 133 3.40 16.25 1.15
C GLY A 133 4.80 15.61 1.21
N MET A 134 5.78 16.27 1.84
CA MET A 134 7.11 15.66 2.05
C MET A 134 7.05 14.45 2.98
N LYS A 135 6.22 14.49 4.02
CA LYS A 135 5.98 13.37 4.93
C LYS A 135 5.35 12.20 4.18
N GLN A 136 4.36 12.48 3.33
CA GLN A 136 3.71 11.47 2.50
C GLN A 136 4.71 10.83 1.53
N LYS A 137 5.53 11.63 0.82
CA LYS A 137 6.60 11.15 -0.06
C LYS A 137 7.58 10.22 0.66
N LEU A 138 7.98 10.57 1.90
CA LEU A 138 8.87 9.72 2.70
C LEU A 138 8.20 8.40 3.09
N GLY A 139 6.89 8.41 3.39
CA GLY A 139 6.11 7.20 3.66
C GLY A 139 6.03 6.28 2.46
N VAL A 140 5.81 6.82 1.26
CA VAL A 140 5.87 6.02 0.02
C VAL A 140 7.27 5.47 -0.20
N ALA A 141 8.31 6.30 -0.03
CA ALA A 141 9.72 5.87 -0.14
C ALA A 141 10.03 4.68 0.76
N GLN A 142 9.62 4.71 2.03
CA GLN A 142 9.77 3.61 2.98
C GLN A 142 9.10 2.31 2.49
N ALA A 143 7.89 2.41 1.92
CA ALA A 143 7.14 1.25 1.47
C ALA A 143 7.77 0.56 0.25
N ILE A 144 8.52 1.29 -0.59
CA ILE A 144 9.06 0.76 -1.86
C ILE A 144 10.58 0.52 -1.85
N MET A 145 11.33 1.09 -0.90
CA MET A 145 12.80 1.13 -0.96
C MET A 145 13.49 -0.25 -0.98
N GLU A 146 12.91 -1.26 -0.34
CA GLU A 146 13.47 -2.62 -0.26
C GLU A 146 12.98 -3.56 -1.37
N ASN A 147 12.33 -3.04 -2.40
CA ASN A 147 11.77 -3.80 -3.53
C ASN A 147 10.92 -5.01 -3.07
N PRO A 148 9.87 -4.81 -2.26
CA PRO A 148 9.07 -5.90 -1.72
C PRO A 148 8.32 -6.68 -2.79
N ASP A 149 7.84 -7.89 -2.45
CA ASP A 149 7.04 -8.73 -3.33
C ASP A 149 5.58 -8.27 -3.36
N ILE A 150 5.10 -7.74 -2.22
CA ILE A 150 3.77 -7.14 -2.09
C ILE A 150 3.93 -5.69 -1.62
N ILE A 151 3.29 -4.77 -2.33
CA ILE A 151 3.24 -3.34 -2.02
C ILE A 151 1.78 -2.97 -1.74
N ILE A 152 1.50 -2.42 -0.55
CA ILE A 152 0.17 -1.93 -0.18
C ILE A 152 0.26 -0.45 0.14
N LEU A 153 -0.50 0.38 -0.57
CA LEU A 153 -0.46 1.82 -0.43
C LEU A 153 -1.87 2.38 -0.22
N ASP A 154 -2.09 2.99 0.95
CA ASP A 154 -3.34 3.67 1.27
C ASP A 154 -3.20 5.17 1.02
N GLU A 155 -3.99 5.69 0.08
CA GLU A 155 -4.00 7.10 -0.33
C GLU A 155 -2.57 7.66 -0.62
N PRO A 156 -1.72 6.97 -1.42
CA PRO A 156 -0.31 7.31 -1.53
C PRO A 156 -0.04 8.68 -2.16
N PHE A 157 -0.96 9.19 -2.97
CA PHE A 157 -0.76 10.41 -3.76
C PHE A 157 -1.26 11.68 -3.07
N ASN A 158 -1.88 11.56 -1.89
CA ASN A 158 -2.44 12.69 -1.16
C ASN A 158 -1.38 13.73 -0.80
N GLY A 159 -1.59 14.98 -1.27
CA GLY A 159 -0.70 16.11 -1.00
C GLY A 159 0.65 16.05 -1.73
N ILE A 160 0.81 15.16 -2.70
CA ILE A 160 1.99 15.05 -3.55
C ILE A 160 1.78 15.85 -4.84
N ASP A 161 2.82 16.50 -5.34
CA ASP A 161 2.79 17.20 -6.62
C ASP A 161 2.66 16.24 -7.81
N GLN A 162 2.00 16.70 -8.88
CA GLN A 162 1.67 15.86 -10.05
C GLN A 162 2.91 15.27 -10.74
N ALA A 163 4.03 15.98 -10.74
CA ALA A 163 5.26 15.49 -11.36
C ALA A 163 5.81 14.26 -10.60
N THR A 164 5.75 14.30 -9.26
CA THR A 164 6.12 13.16 -8.42
C THR A 164 5.11 12.01 -8.54
N VAL A 165 3.81 12.29 -8.60
CA VAL A 165 2.76 11.27 -8.82
C VAL A 165 3.01 10.51 -10.12
N ASN A 166 3.30 11.20 -11.23
CA ASN A 166 3.57 10.56 -12.51
C ASN A 166 4.79 9.61 -12.43
N LYS A 167 5.89 10.04 -11.79
CA LYS A 167 7.06 9.17 -11.56
C LYS A 167 6.73 7.92 -10.74
N LEU A 168 5.89 8.09 -9.71
CA LEU A 168 5.46 6.96 -8.88
C LEU A 168 4.56 6.00 -9.64
N ILE A 169 3.67 6.49 -10.50
CA ILE A 169 2.83 5.67 -11.39
C ILE A 169 3.72 4.84 -12.32
N ASP A 170 4.69 5.47 -12.99
CA ASP A 170 5.62 4.76 -13.89
C ASP A 170 6.42 3.68 -13.14
N TYR A 171 6.93 4.02 -11.95
CA TYR A 171 7.62 3.07 -11.09
C TYR A 171 6.75 1.87 -10.69
N LEU A 172 5.50 2.11 -10.28
CA LEU A 172 4.59 1.03 -9.87
C LEU A 172 4.21 0.14 -11.05
N ILE A 173 4.05 0.70 -12.27
CA ILE A 173 3.85 -0.08 -13.49
C ILE A 173 5.07 -0.95 -13.80
N GLU A 174 6.29 -0.40 -13.66
CA GLU A 174 7.53 -1.18 -13.80
C GLU A 174 7.54 -2.35 -12.81
N LYS A 175 7.25 -2.11 -11.52
CA LYS A 175 7.23 -3.16 -10.49
C LYS A 175 6.16 -4.22 -10.74
N LYS A 176 4.99 -3.83 -11.23
CA LYS A 176 3.98 -4.79 -11.71
C LYS A 176 4.55 -5.69 -12.81
N ASN A 177 5.25 -5.12 -13.79
CA ASN A 177 5.84 -5.87 -14.90
C ASN A 177 6.98 -6.81 -14.44
N GLU A 178 7.65 -6.49 -13.32
CA GLU A 178 8.59 -7.38 -12.63
C GLU A 178 7.88 -8.51 -11.85
N GLY A 179 6.57 -8.60 -11.90
CA GLY A 179 5.79 -9.64 -11.23
C GLY A 179 5.43 -9.32 -9.78
N LYS A 180 5.54 -8.08 -9.32
CA LYS A 180 5.09 -7.69 -7.98
C LYS A 180 3.56 -7.64 -7.90
N LEU A 181 3.02 -7.85 -6.70
CA LEU A 181 1.61 -7.65 -6.39
C LEU A 181 1.43 -6.28 -5.71
N ILE A 182 0.56 -5.45 -6.26
CA ILE A 182 0.38 -4.09 -5.77
C ILE A 182 -1.10 -3.85 -5.48
N ILE A 183 -1.40 -3.31 -4.29
CA ILE A 183 -2.75 -2.89 -3.89
C ILE A 183 -2.70 -1.41 -3.54
N ILE A 184 -3.54 -0.61 -4.18
CA ILE A 184 -3.62 0.84 -3.94
C ILE A 184 -5.05 1.21 -3.63
N SER A 185 -5.26 1.95 -2.54
CA SER A 185 -6.53 2.65 -2.30
C SER A 185 -6.38 4.13 -2.59
N THR A 186 -7.37 4.69 -3.23
CA THR A 186 -7.52 6.15 -3.38
C THR A 186 -8.97 6.51 -3.69
N HIS A 187 -9.32 7.75 -3.40
CA HIS A 187 -10.61 8.34 -3.79
C HIS A 187 -10.51 9.13 -5.11
N ILE A 188 -9.31 9.23 -5.72
CA ILE A 188 -9.08 9.89 -7.00
C ILE A 188 -9.23 8.86 -8.12
N LYS A 189 -10.34 8.92 -8.83
CA LYS A 189 -10.72 8.00 -9.89
C LYS A 189 -9.68 7.90 -11.01
N ASP A 190 -9.21 9.05 -11.50
CA ASP A 190 -8.32 9.13 -12.66
C ASP A 190 -6.97 8.44 -12.41
N ASP A 191 -6.45 8.50 -11.20
CA ASP A 191 -5.20 7.82 -10.83
C ASP A 191 -5.36 6.30 -10.86
N LEU A 192 -6.53 5.79 -10.38
CA LEU A 192 -6.80 4.36 -10.43
C LEU A 192 -6.98 3.85 -11.86
N ILE A 193 -7.72 4.57 -12.70
CA ILE A 193 -7.97 4.14 -14.09
C ILE A 193 -6.66 3.97 -14.85
N LYS A 194 -5.72 4.91 -14.67
CA LYS A 194 -4.42 4.87 -15.35
C LYS A 194 -3.51 3.74 -14.86
N LEU A 195 -3.59 3.44 -13.57
CA LEU A 195 -2.60 2.60 -12.88
C LEU A 195 -3.04 1.13 -12.75
N THR A 196 -4.33 0.87 -12.57
CA THR A 196 -4.80 -0.45 -12.11
C THR A 196 -5.30 -1.36 -13.22
N ASN A 197 -5.10 -2.66 -13.03
CA ASN A 197 -5.67 -3.70 -13.88
C ASN A 197 -7.15 -3.96 -13.53
N GLN A 198 -7.45 -3.98 -12.23
CA GLN A 198 -8.79 -4.24 -11.70
C GLN A 198 -9.10 -3.24 -10.58
N ILE A 199 -10.34 -2.78 -10.51
CA ILE A 199 -10.81 -1.87 -9.47
C ILE A 199 -11.92 -2.58 -8.68
N TYR A 200 -11.77 -2.58 -7.35
CA TYR A 200 -12.78 -3.04 -6.41
C TYR A 200 -13.46 -1.84 -5.76
N PHE A 201 -14.75 -1.71 -5.99
CA PHE A 201 -15.57 -0.70 -5.33
C PHE A 201 -16.01 -1.18 -3.96
N PHE A 202 -15.73 -0.37 -2.94
CA PHE A 202 -16.10 -0.62 -1.56
C PHE A 202 -17.37 0.15 -1.21
N ASP A 203 -18.40 -0.56 -0.80
CA ASP A 203 -19.65 0.01 -0.29
C ASP A 203 -20.14 -0.77 0.90
N ASN A 204 -20.32 -0.07 2.04
CA ASN A 204 -20.88 -0.61 3.29
C ASN A 204 -20.28 -1.98 3.69
N GLY A 205 -18.95 -2.12 3.60
CA GLY A 205 -18.23 -3.32 3.99
C GLY A 205 -18.21 -4.45 2.97
N SER A 206 -18.89 -4.31 1.85
CA SER A 206 -18.83 -5.22 0.70
C SER A 206 -17.89 -4.70 -0.38
N ILE A 207 -17.44 -5.60 -1.25
CA ILE A 207 -16.63 -5.23 -2.42
C ILE A 207 -17.28 -5.74 -3.71
N LYS A 208 -17.19 -4.94 -4.76
CA LYS A 208 -17.63 -5.31 -6.10
C LYS A 208 -16.53 -5.04 -7.11
N LEU A 209 -16.17 -6.03 -7.93
CA LEU A 209 -15.26 -5.84 -9.04
C LEU A 209 -15.91 -4.96 -10.10
N ILE A 210 -15.20 -3.91 -10.51
CA ILE A 210 -15.56 -3.06 -11.64
C ILE A 210 -14.74 -3.51 -12.85
N ASN A 211 -15.40 -4.08 -13.84
CA ASN A 211 -14.77 -4.55 -15.07
C ASN A 211 -14.33 -3.37 -15.96
N GLY A 212 -13.35 -3.63 -16.83
CA GLY A 212 -12.68 -2.62 -17.66
C GLY A 212 -13.60 -1.71 -18.45
N ASP A 213 -14.73 -2.24 -18.97
CA ASP A 213 -15.71 -1.48 -19.76
C ASP A 213 -16.52 -0.47 -18.91
N ASN A 214 -16.62 -0.71 -17.60
CA ASN A 214 -17.37 0.14 -16.65
C ASN A 214 -16.48 1.02 -15.78
N LYS A 215 -15.17 1.09 -16.05
CA LYS A 215 -14.25 2.00 -15.32
C LYS A 215 -14.65 3.47 -15.44
N HIS A 216 -15.42 3.82 -16.45
CA HIS A 216 -15.94 5.18 -16.66
C HIS A 216 -17.21 5.49 -15.84
N GLU A 217 -17.85 4.47 -15.24
CA GLU A 217 -19.05 4.61 -14.41
C GLU A 217 -18.76 4.81 -12.91
N LEU A 218 -17.49 4.87 -12.52
CA LEU A 218 -17.05 5.15 -11.14
C LEU A 218 -17.35 6.58 -10.69
#